data_50d68c0df9c9585be3f64cff303bcfe2
#
_entry.id   50d68c0df9c9585be3f64cff303bcfe2
#
_cell.length_a   1.000
_cell.length_b   1.000
_cell.length_c   1.000
_cell.angle_alpha   90.00
_cell.angle_beta   90.00
_cell.angle_gamma   90.00
#
_symmetry.space_group_name_H-M   'P 1'
#
loop_
_entity.id
_entity.type
_entity.pdbx_description
1 polymer ?
#
loop_
_entity_poly.entity_id
_entity_poly.type
_entity_poly.pdbx_seq_one_letter_code
_entity_poly.pdbx_strand_id
1 'polypeptide(L)'
;HLMKEGDALTVRNSSDVIIDHCSLSWSNDEVGSFYNNQRFTLQHSILSESLNNAGHHKGSHGYGGIWGGANASFTRNLLVSHTSRNPRINGWRLNAPYEQAREFVEITNNVIANWGSNSIYGGENGKANIINNLFIPGPASRNLWFYQLWYEKAPLTRVFLQGNHMKGHPKLREKNQLGVVVKNERKHSKGWHKALNIHIAKKKIPHLETETALLPLPTNEVWSTLIENKDVGANLSRSGLRADMVDERIFTSIETQHYGNSNGIIDSETQVINWEDYKKSLDSQKAISSTSLSPEAWRALALR
;
A
#
# COMPACT_ATOMS: atom_id res chain seq x y z
N HIS A 1 -19.15 -22.43 -11.46
CA HIS A 1 -18.02 -22.26 -10.54
C HIS A 1 -18.43 -21.19 -9.53
N LEU A 2 -18.60 -21.58 -8.27
CA LEU A 2 -18.65 -20.61 -7.17
C LEU A 2 -17.28 -19.94 -7.13
N MET A 3 -17.22 -18.64 -7.44
CA MET A 3 -16.00 -17.87 -7.26
C MET A 3 -15.63 -17.93 -5.77
N LYS A 4 -14.49 -18.50 -5.47
CA LYS A 4 -14.01 -18.60 -4.10
C LYS A 4 -13.49 -17.22 -3.71
N GLU A 5 -14.02 -16.66 -2.62
CA GLU A 5 -13.50 -15.41 -2.06
C GLU A 5 -12.05 -15.58 -1.62
N GLY A 6 -11.24 -14.60 -1.86
CA GLY A 6 -9.85 -14.64 -1.43
C GLY A 6 -9.05 -13.42 -1.81
N ASP A 7 -7.99 -13.24 -1.04
CA ASP A 7 -6.95 -12.26 -1.31
C ASP A 7 -6.06 -12.74 -2.47
N ALA A 8 -5.44 -11.80 -3.18
CA ALA A 8 -4.43 -12.16 -4.16
C ALA A 8 -3.18 -12.75 -3.46
N LEU A 9 -2.81 -12.18 -2.31
CA LEU A 9 -1.75 -12.72 -1.46
C LEU A 9 -2.04 -12.45 0.01
N THR A 10 -1.96 -13.49 0.82
CA THR A 10 -2.08 -13.40 2.28
C THR A 10 -0.88 -14.02 2.97
N VAL A 11 -0.24 -13.28 3.89
CA VAL A 11 0.77 -13.80 4.80
C VAL A 11 0.37 -13.44 6.24
N ARG A 12 0.20 -14.44 7.06
CA ARG A 12 -0.20 -14.30 8.48
C ARG A 12 0.56 -15.25 9.38
N ASN A 13 0.77 -14.84 10.64
CA ASN A 13 1.40 -15.66 11.68
C ASN A 13 2.78 -16.20 11.27
N SER A 14 3.52 -15.43 10.50
CA SER A 14 4.84 -15.79 9.98
C SER A 14 5.91 -14.84 10.50
N SER A 15 7.16 -15.24 10.42
CA SER A 15 8.30 -14.41 10.85
C SER A 15 9.38 -14.39 9.77
N ASP A 16 10.13 -13.28 9.70
CA ASP A 16 11.32 -13.14 8.84
C ASP A 16 10.98 -13.34 7.35
N VAL A 17 9.95 -12.63 6.88
CA VAL A 17 9.48 -12.70 5.49
C VAL A 17 9.70 -11.35 4.80
N ILE A 18 10.30 -11.39 3.63
CA ILE A 18 10.41 -10.25 2.71
C ILE A 18 9.70 -10.60 1.41
N ILE A 19 8.80 -9.70 0.98
CA ILE A 19 8.17 -9.70 -0.35
C ILE A 19 8.69 -8.47 -1.07
N ASP A 20 9.29 -8.68 -2.23
CA ASP A 20 9.99 -7.65 -2.98
C ASP A 20 9.68 -7.73 -4.46
N HIS A 21 9.45 -6.60 -5.11
CA HIS A 21 9.18 -6.49 -6.54
C HIS A 21 8.11 -7.47 -7.06
N CYS A 22 6.94 -7.45 -6.42
CA CYS A 22 5.78 -8.25 -6.84
C CYS A 22 4.67 -7.33 -7.37
N SER A 23 3.88 -7.84 -8.33
CA SER A 23 2.65 -7.20 -8.79
C SER A 23 1.45 -8.08 -8.44
N LEU A 24 0.51 -7.51 -7.69
CA LEU A 24 -0.69 -8.17 -7.19
C LEU A 24 -1.92 -7.39 -7.64
N SER A 25 -2.91 -8.07 -8.21
CA SER A 25 -4.11 -7.43 -8.75
C SER A 25 -5.33 -8.35 -8.71
N TRP A 26 -6.52 -7.75 -8.91
CA TRP A 26 -7.77 -8.41 -9.28
C TRP A 26 -8.30 -9.43 -8.26
N SER A 27 -8.04 -9.19 -7.00
CA SER A 27 -8.68 -9.94 -5.92
C SER A 27 -10.13 -9.50 -5.72
N ASN A 28 -10.99 -10.41 -5.32
CA ASN A 28 -12.37 -10.11 -4.92
C ASN A 28 -12.58 -9.96 -3.41
N ASP A 29 -11.48 -9.93 -2.64
CA ASP A 29 -11.39 -9.47 -1.26
C ASP A 29 -10.22 -8.49 -1.16
N GLU A 30 -9.20 -8.65 -0.34
CA GLU A 30 -8.01 -7.82 -0.35
C GLU A 30 -7.01 -8.26 -1.43
N VAL A 31 -6.31 -7.28 -2.03
CA VAL A 31 -5.18 -7.59 -2.91
C VAL A 31 -3.99 -8.09 -2.10
N GLY A 32 -3.73 -7.53 -0.91
CA GLY A 32 -2.60 -7.97 -0.10
C GLY A 32 -2.81 -7.82 1.40
N SER A 33 -3.02 -8.94 2.10
CA SER A 33 -3.20 -8.97 3.56
C SER A 33 -1.99 -9.52 4.29
N PHE A 34 -1.30 -8.65 5.05
CA PHE A 34 -0.07 -8.95 5.75
C PHE A 34 -0.18 -8.48 7.21
N TYR A 35 -0.57 -9.38 8.12
CA TYR A 35 -0.75 -9.02 9.53
C TYR A 35 -0.50 -10.19 10.48
N ASN A 36 -0.34 -9.89 11.75
CA ASN A 36 0.06 -10.86 12.77
C ASN A 36 1.43 -11.52 12.48
N ASN A 37 2.24 -10.89 11.64
CA ASN A 37 3.59 -11.33 11.32
C ASN A 37 4.61 -10.67 12.25
N GLN A 38 5.82 -11.20 12.28
CA GLN A 38 6.95 -10.62 13.00
C GLN A 38 8.10 -10.39 12.03
N ARG A 39 8.71 -9.18 12.04
CA ARG A 39 9.80 -8.81 11.09
C ARG A 39 9.42 -9.10 9.64
N PHE A 40 8.28 -8.55 9.24
CA PHE A 40 7.75 -8.66 7.89
C PHE A 40 8.09 -7.42 7.07
N THR A 41 8.50 -7.60 5.83
CA THR A 41 8.70 -6.50 4.88
C THR A 41 7.95 -6.74 3.58
N LEU A 42 7.18 -5.76 3.16
CA LEU A 42 6.68 -5.62 1.79
C LEU A 42 7.33 -4.38 1.19
N GLN A 43 8.08 -4.58 0.10
CA GLN A 43 8.73 -3.45 -0.56
C GLN A 43 8.66 -3.54 -2.06
N HIS A 44 8.78 -2.38 -2.75
CA HIS A 44 8.84 -2.25 -4.19
C HIS A 44 7.77 -3.07 -4.93
N SER A 45 6.57 -3.20 -4.34
CA SER A 45 5.50 -4.04 -4.89
C SER A 45 4.28 -3.20 -5.29
N ILE A 46 3.60 -3.63 -6.35
CA ILE A 46 2.35 -3.04 -6.83
C ILE A 46 1.18 -3.85 -6.28
N LEU A 47 0.23 -3.16 -5.66
CA LEU A 47 -1.09 -3.66 -5.29
C LEU A 47 -2.11 -2.81 -6.05
N SER A 48 -2.84 -3.38 -7.00
CA SER A 48 -3.72 -2.59 -7.85
C SER A 48 -5.06 -3.27 -8.13
N GLU A 49 -6.07 -2.45 -8.38
CA GLU A 49 -7.33 -2.82 -9.02
C GLU A 49 -8.02 -4.03 -8.38
N SER A 50 -8.28 -3.96 -7.08
CA SER A 50 -9.19 -4.91 -6.43
C SER A 50 -10.58 -4.86 -7.08
N LEU A 51 -11.19 -6.04 -7.27
CA LEU A 51 -12.50 -6.18 -7.93
C LEU A 51 -13.63 -5.85 -6.95
N ASN A 52 -14.42 -4.83 -7.27
CA ASN A 52 -15.39 -4.27 -6.32
C ASN A 52 -16.69 -5.09 -6.22
N ASN A 53 -17.37 -5.35 -7.34
CA ASN A 53 -18.60 -6.14 -7.39
C ASN A 53 -18.36 -7.52 -8.04
N ALA A 54 -17.44 -8.30 -7.46
CA ALA A 54 -17.00 -9.57 -8.04
C ALA A 54 -17.55 -10.80 -7.29
N GLY A 55 -18.75 -10.69 -6.74
CA GLY A 55 -19.46 -11.83 -6.14
C GLY A 55 -19.07 -12.17 -4.71
N HIS A 56 -18.43 -11.25 -3.98
CA HIS A 56 -18.16 -11.43 -2.55
C HIS A 56 -19.47 -11.46 -1.74
N HIS A 57 -19.62 -12.38 -0.77
CA HIS A 57 -20.86 -12.58 -0.01
C HIS A 57 -21.32 -11.33 0.79
N LYS A 58 -20.41 -10.42 1.13
CA LYS A 58 -20.71 -9.13 1.80
C LYS A 58 -21.05 -8.01 0.84
N GLY A 59 -21.20 -8.28 -0.47
CA GLY A 59 -21.43 -7.26 -1.50
C GLY A 59 -20.12 -6.63 -1.99
N SER A 60 -20.17 -5.34 -2.38
CA SER A 60 -19.01 -4.61 -2.89
C SER A 60 -17.80 -4.67 -1.95
N HIS A 61 -16.66 -5.22 -2.42
CA HIS A 61 -15.55 -5.59 -1.56
C HIS A 61 -14.16 -5.38 -2.19
N GLY A 62 -14.00 -4.35 -3.03
CA GLY A 62 -12.76 -4.03 -3.71
C GLY A 62 -11.73 -3.35 -2.80
N TYR A 63 -10.90 -4.12 -2.08
CA TYR A 63 -10.00 -3.62 -1.05
C TYR A 63 -8.51 -3.83 -1.37
N GLY A 64 -7.68 -2.85 -0.97
CA GLY A 64 -6.23 -2.91 -1.14
C GLY A 64 -5.57 -3.92 -0.22
N GLY A 65 -5.63 -3.70 1.10
CA GLY A 65 -5.01 -4.67 2.01
C GLY A 65 -5.10 -4.31 3.49
N ILE A 66 -4.85 -5.32 4.32
CA ILE A 66 -4.72 -5.20 5.77
C ILE A 66 -3.24 -5.38 6.12
N TRP A 67 -2.62 -4.34 6.70
CA TRP A 67 -1.20 -4.31 7.02
C TRP A 67 -0.99 -4.18 8.53
N GLY A 68 -0.14 -5.02 9.11
CA GLY A 68 0.14 -5.04 10.54
C GLY A 68 1.27 -5.98 10.89
N GLY A 69 1.67 -6.00 12.16
CA GLY A 69 2.67 -6.93 12.65
C GLY A 69 3.58 -6.37 13.73
N ALA A 70 4.37 -7.25 14.33
CA ALA A 70 5.45 -6.86 15.22
C ALA A 70 6.69 -6.49 14.41
N ASN A 71 7.02 -5.20 14.35
CA ASN A 71 8.10 -4.65 13.51
C ASN A 71 7.91 -4.97 12.02
N ALA A 72 6.76 -4.63 11.46
CA ALA A 72 6.50 -4.78 10.04
C ALA A 72 6.83 -3.49 9.28
N SER A 73 7.44 -3.62 8.10
CA SER A 73 7.80 -2.53 7.22
C SER A 73 7.09 -2.65 5.88
N PHE A 74 6.46 -1.55 5.45
CA PHE A 74 5.76 -1.42 4.17
C PHE A 74 6.33 -0.20 3.46
N THR A 75 7.26 -0.42 2.54
CA THR A 75 8.05 0.67 1.98
C THR A 75 8.15 0.62 0.46
N ARG A 76 8.06 1.79 -0.17
CA ARG A 76 8.23 1.93 -1.63
C ARG A 76 7.26 1.06 -2.44
N ASN A 77 6.03 0.90 -1.95
CA ASN A 77 4.98 0.20 -2.67
C ASN A 77 4.04 1.16 -3.39
N LEU A 78 3.30 0.64 -4.34
CA LEU A 78 2.27 1.35 -5.09
C LEU A 78 0.91 0.71 -4.83
N LEU A 79 -0.03 1.46 -4.26
CA LEU A 79 -1.43 1.06 -4.04
C LEU A 79 -2.32 1.88 -4.96
N VAL A 80 -3.07 1.24 -5.85
CA VAL A 80 -3.80 1.93 -6.92
C VAL A 80 -5.20 1.37 -7.11
N SER A 81 -6.19 2.27 -7.15
CA SER A 81 -7.57 1.95 -7.56
C SER A 81 -8.23 0.88 -6.68
N HIS A 82 -8.21 1.09 -5.38
CA HIS A 82 -8.97 0.29 -4.42
C HIS A 82 -10.09 1.12 -3.79
N THR A 83 -11.26 0.52 -3.62
CA THR A 83 -12.40 1.21 -2.99
C THR A 83 -12.07 1.66 -1.56
N SER A 84 -11.30 0.85 -0.83
CA SER A 84 -10.89 1.11 0.56
C SER A 84 -9.64 0.31 0.92
N ARG A 85 -9.16 0.43 2.14
CA ARG A 85 -7.99 -0.28 2.69
C ARG A 85 -6.70 0.00 1.90
N ASN A 86 -6.30 1.28 1.81
CA ASN A 86 -5.09 1.74 1.10
C ASN A 86 -3.94 2.21 2.03
N PRO A 87 -3.46 1.41 2.98
CA PRO A 87 -4.03 0.18 3.54
C PRO A 87 -4.95 0.43 4.76
N ARG A 88 -5.60 -0.62 5.27
CA ARG A 88 -6.04 -0.68 6.66
C ARG A 88 -4.87 -1.10 7.53
N ILE A 89 -4.50 -0.29 8.50
CA ILE A 89 -3.56 -0.71 9.54
C ILE A 89 -4.29 -1.67 10.49
N ASN A 90 -3.79 -2.89 10.64
CA ASN A 90 -4.44 -3.91 11.47
C ASN A 90 -4.50 -3.46 12.93
N GLY A 91 -3.40 -2.96 13.47
CA GLY A 91 -3.25 -2.79 14.90
C GLY A 91 -3.15 -4.12 15.63
N TRP A 92 -3.13 -4.06 16.96
CA TRP A 92 -3.09 -5.27 17.78
C TRP A 92 -4.50 -5.83 18.01
N ARG A 93 -4.89 -6.74 17.13
CA ARG A 93 -6.20 -7.40 17.12
C ARG A 93 -6.11 -8.75 16.40
N LEU A 94 -7.22 -9.46 16.26
CA LEU A 94 -7.30 -10.73 15.54
C LEU A 94 -6.35 -11.81 16.09
N ASN A 95 -6.22 -11.90 17.42
CA ASN A 95 -5.40 -12.89 18.13
C ASN A 95 -3.93 -12.88 17.64
N ALA A 96 -3.32 -11.70 17.61
CA ALA A 96 -1.91 -11.55 17.26
C ALA A 96 -1.02 -12.49 18.14
N PRO A 97 -0.07 -13.22 17.56
CA PRO A 97 0.75 -14.21 18.28
C PRO A 97 1.92 -13.59 19.05
N TYR A 98 1.82 -12.31 19.42
CA TYR A 98 2.84 -11.55 20.14
C TYR A 98 2.16 -10.52 21.06
N GLU A 99 2.94 -10.02 22.01
CA GLU A 99 2.48 -9.00 22.95
C GLU A 99 2.14 -7.67 22.24
N GLN A 100 1.09 -7.00 22.72
CA GLN A 100 0.62 -5.73 22.17
C GLN A 100 1.74 -4.66 22.05
N ALA A 101 2.67 -4.64 23.00
CA ALA A 101 3.78 -3.69 23.00
C ALA A 101 4.69 -3.82 21.76
N ARG A 102 4.69 -4.99 21.10
CA ARG A 102 5.45 -5.25 19.88
C ARG A 102 4.74 -4.85 18.59
N GLU A 103 3.40 -4.64 18.63
CA GLU A 103 2.65 -4.19 17.45
C GLU A 103 3.19 -2.83 16.99
N PHE A 104 3.85 -2.85 15.84
CA PHE A 104 4.43 -1.66 15.23
C PHE A 104 4.56 -1.84 13.72
N VAL A 105 4.09 -0.85 12.96
CA VAL A 105 4.25 -0.81 11.51
C VAL A 105 4.90 0.49 11.05
N GLU A 106 5.77 0.39 10.06
CA GLU A 106 6.32 1.53 9.34
C GLU A 106 5.77 1.55 7.91
N ILE A 107 5.07 2.61 7.53
CA ILE A 107 4.49 2.84 6.19
C ILE A 107 5.23 4.04 5.59
N THR A 108 6.20 3.76 4.71
CA THR A 108 7.18 4.76 4.29
C THR A 108 7.38 4.76 2.78
N ASN A 109 7.39 5.94 2.17
CA ASN A 109 7.68 6.14 0.74
C ASN A 109 6.75 5.38 -0.22
N ASN A 110 5.53 5.05 0.19
CA ASN A 110 4.57 4.44 -0.71
C ASN A 110 3.87 5.51 -1.56
N VAL A 111 3.46 5.13 -2.75
CA VAL A 111 2.51 5.89 -3.58
C VAL A 111 1.13 5.30 -3.40
N ILE A 112 0.17 6.12 -3.02
CA ILE A 112 -1.23 5.74 -2.82
C ILE A 112 -2.07 6.58 -3.77
N ALA A 113 -2.65 5.93 -4.79
CA ALA A 113 -3.33 6.61 -5.88
C ALA A 113 -4.77 6.13 -6.08
N ASN A 114 -5.65 7.05 -6.47
CA ASN A 114 -7.03 6.79 -6.88
C ASN A 114 -7.81 5.89 -5.89
N TRP A 115 -7.73 6.17 -4.60
CA TRP A 115 -8.52 5.46 -3.59
C TRP A 115 -10.01 5.87 -3.63
N GLY A 116 -10.91 4.98 -3.24
CA GLY A 116 -12.34 5.28 -3.14
C GLY A 116 -12.70 6.00 -1.85
N SER A 117 -13.21 5.26 -0.87
CA SER A 117 -13.72 5.83 0.40
C SER A 117 -12.65 6.14 1.43
N ASN A 118 -11.55 5.38 1.47
CA ASN A 118 -10.46 5.55 2.44
C ASN A 118 -9.08 5.39 1.79
N SER A 119 -8.16 6.29 2.14
CA SER A 119 -6.73 6.09 2.05
C SER A 119 -6.26 5.19 3.21
N ILE A 120 -5.26 5.58 3.99
CA ILE A 120 -4.83 4.82 5.18
C ILE A 120 -5.84 5.00 6.32
N TYR A 121 -6.17 3.91 7.04
CA TYR A 121 -6.98 4.00 8.27
C TYR A 121 -6.75 2.83 9.21
N GLY A 122 -7.31 2.89 10.42
CA GLY A 122 -7.24 1.81 11.41
C GLY A 122 -6.20 2.06 12.48
N GLY A 123 -5.47 1.02 12.89
CA GLY A 123 -4.35 1.07 13.83
C GLY A 123 -4.73 0.90 15.30
N GLU A 124 -5.93 0.39 15.59
CA GLU A 124 -6.41 0.19 16.95
C GLU A 124 -5.41 -0.61 17.79
N ASN A 125 -5.07 -0.11 18.97
CA ASN A 125 -4.17 -0.75 19.94
C ASN A 125 -2.73 -0.97 19.46
N GLY A 126 -2.33 -0.33 18.35
CA GLY A 126 -1.02 -0.47 17.76
C GLY A 126 -0.24 0.83 17.66
N LYS A 127 0.98 0.71 17.17
CA LYS A 127 1.88 1.83 16.87
C LYS A 127 2.17 1.87 15.37
N ALA A 128 2.24 3.08 14.80
CA ALA A 128 2.59 3.25 13.39
C ALA A 128 3.43 4.50 13.14
N ASN A 129 4.35 4.41 12.17
CA ASN A 129 4.94 5.56 11.52
C ASN A 129 4.42 5.65 10.08
N ILE A 130 3.91 6.80 9.66
CA ILE A 130 3.43 7.09 8.31
C ILE A 130 4.30 8.24 7.77
N ILE A 131 5.32 7.89 6.98
CA ILE A 131 6.41 8.82 6.66
C ILE A 131 6.62 8.93 5.15
N ASN A 132 6.72 10.15 4.65
CA ASN A 132 7.14 10.47 3.28
C ASN A 132 6.36 9.72 2.20
N ASN A 133 5.07 9.41 2.43
CA ASN A 133 4.22 8.80 1.40
C ASN A 133 3.67 9.87 0.46
N LEU A 134 3.47 9.50 -0.80
CA LEU A 134 2.88 10.34 -1.83
C LEU A 134 1.43 9.89 -2.08
N PHE A 135 0.48 10.78 -1.87
CA PHE A 135 -0.94 10.55 -2.10
C PHE A 135 -1.37 11.28 -3.38
N ILE A 136 -1.98 10.54 -4.30
CA ILE A 136 -2.40 11.04 -5.61
C ILE A 136 -3.91 10.81 -5.74
N PRO A 137 -4.75 11.80 -5.36
CA PRO A 137 -6.19 11.68 -5.57
C PRO A 137 -6.51 11.48 -7.05
N GLY A 138 -7.44 10.57 -7.33
CA GLY A 138 -7.94 10.30 -8.68
C GLY A 138 -9.47 10.41 -8.74
N PRO A 139 -10.07 10.03 -9.88
CA PRO A 139 -11.52 10.15 -10.09
C PRO A 139 -12.38 9.39 -9.06
N ALA A 140 -11.84 8.30 -8.46
CA ALA A 140 -12.54 7.55 -7.42
C ALA A 140 -12.42 8.19 -6.04
N SER A 141 -11.45 9.09 -5.82
CA SER A 141 -11.11 9.57 -4.48
C SER A 141 -12.17 10.48 -3.89
N ARG A 142 -12.89 9.97 -2.89
CA ARG A 142 -14.00 10.69 -2.23
C ARG A 142 -13.54 11.59 -1.10
N ASN A 143 -12.32 11.38 -0.60
CA ASN A 143 -11.78 12.01 0.60
C ASN A 143 -10.34 12.44 0.38
N LEU A 144 -9.95 13.54 1.06
CA LEU A 144 -8.63 14.15 0.95
C LEU A 144 -7.94 14.18 2.32
N TRP A 145 -7.68 13.00 2.87
CA TRP A 145 -6.87 12.84 4.08
C TRP A 145 -5.81 11.76 3.91
N PHE A 146 -4.74 11.86 4.69
CA PHE A 146 -3.69 10.85 4.73
C PHE A 146 -4.11 9.62 5.53
N TYR A 147 -4.73 9.90 6.70
CA TYR A 147 -4.98 8.88 7.69
C TYR A 147 -6.29 9.13 8.45
N GLN A 148 -7.10 8.10 8.57
CA GLN A 148 -8.24 8.09 9.49
C GLN A 148 -7.89 7.28 10.74
N LEU A 149 -7.73 7.99 11.85
CA LEU A 149 -7.43 7.40 13.15
C LEU A 149 -8.63 6.61 13.69
N TRP A 150 -8.39 5.34 13.93
CA TRP A 150 -9.29 4.48 14.70
C TRP A 150 -8.58 4.09 15.99
N TYR A 151 -9.27 4.19 17.11
CA TYR A 151 -8.71 3.85 18.42
C TYR A 151 -9.78 3.28 19.33
N GLU A 152 -9.34 2.54 20.33
CA GLU A 152 -10.12 2.07 21.44
C GLU A 152 -9.69 2.78 22.73
N LYS A 153 -10.41 2.55 23.84
CA LYS A 153 -10.10 3.21 25.10
C LYS A 153 -8.75 2.79 25.68
N ALA A 154 -8.38 1.53 25.49
CA ALA A 154 -7.12 0.92 25.92
C ALA A 154 -6.90 -0.40 25.15
N PRO A 155 -5.65 -0.79 24.87
CA PRO A 155 -4.40 -0.02 25.01
C PRO A 155 -4.30 1.15 24.02
N LEU A 156 -3.32 2.03 24.24
CA LEU A 156 -3.19 3.28 23.52
C LEU A 156 -2.67 3.10 22.08
N THR A 157 -3.47 3.51 21.10
CA THR A 157 -3.02 3.68 19.72
C THR A 157 -2.05 4.87 19.63
N ARG A 158 -0.92 4.71 18.95
CA ARG A 158 0.08 5.78 18.75
C ARG A 158 0.51 5.83 17.29
N VAL A 159 0.39 6.99 16.65
CA VAL A 159 0.77 7.19 15.24
C VAL A 159 1.61 8.44 15.07
N PHE A 160 2.72 8.31 14.36
CA PHE A 160 3.56 9.43 13.93
C PHE A 160 3.37 9.68 12.44
N LEU A 161 3.20 10.95 12.06
CA LEU A 161 3.07 11.37 10.66
C LEU A 161 4.08 12.47 10.34
N GLN A 162 4.85 12.28 9.27
CA GLN A 162 5.80 13.29 8.79
C GLN A 162 6.02 13.17 7.29
N GLY A 163 6.17 14.32 6.61
CA GLY A 163 6.62 14.38 5.23
C GLY A 163 5.66 13.82 4.19
N ASN A 164 4.44 13.42 4.58
CA ASN A 164 3.45 12.94 3.62
C ASN A 164 2.97 14.09 2.74
N HIS A 165 2.86 13.84 1.45
CA HIS A 165 2.44 14.82 0.46
C HIS A 165 1.20 14.35 -0.28
N MET A 166 0.23 15.23 -0.45
CA MET A 166 -0.94 14.99 -1.28
C MET A 166 -0.91 15.92 -2.50
N LYS A 167 -0.90 15.34 -3.69
CA LYS A 167 -0.88 16.08 -4.97
C LYS A 167 -2.04 17.08 -5.00
N GLY A 168 -1.75 18.34 -5.32
CA GLY A 168 -2.76 19.40 -5.34
C GLY A 168 -3.10 20.02 -3.98
N HIS A 169 -2.54 19.53 -2.85
CA HIS A 169 -2.89 20.01 -1.50
C HIS A 169 -1.67 20.38 -0.65
N PRO A 170 -0.93 21.47 -1.00
CA PRO A 170 0.34 21.81 -0.36
C PRO A 170 0.23 22.05 1.15
N LYS A 171 -0.90 22.60 1.65
CA LYS A 171 -1.12 22.82 3.08
C LYS A 171 -1.03 21.53 3.92
N LEU A 172 -1.39 20.38 3.35
CA LEU A 172 -1.28 19.10 4.03
C LEU A 172 0.18 18.65 4.16
N ARG A 173 1.05 19.02 3.21
CA ARG A 173 2.49 18.77 3.28
C ARG A 173 3.15 19.55 4.42
N GLU A 174 2.78 20.82 4.57
CA GLU A 174 3.35 21.69 5.62
C GLU A 174 2.94 21.23 7.02
N LYS A 175 1.68 20.77 7.17
CA LYS A 175 1.11 20.34 8.46
C LYS A 175 0.38 19.00 8.27
N ASN A 176 1.10 17.89 8.36
CA ASN A 176 0.54 16.55 8.14
C ASN A 176 -0.66 16.24 9.04
N GLN A 177 -0.75 16.82 10.23
CA GLN A 177 -1.91 16.64 11.12
C GLN A 177 -3.22 17.14 10.52
N LEU A 178 -3.21 18.10 9.59
CA LEU A 178 -4.39 18.56 8.87
C LEU A 178 -4.97 17.46 7.95
N GLY A 179 -4.16 16.50 7.57
CA GLY A 179 -4.56 15.33 6.80
C GLY A 179 -5.02 14.15 7.65
N VAL A 180 -5.23 14.35 8.95
CA VAL A 180 -5.77 13.32 9.86
C VAL A 180 -7.22 13.60 10.16
N VAL A 181 -8.07 12.59 10.00
CA VAL A 181 -9.44 12.57 10.50
C VAL A 181 -9.57 11.50 11.58
N VAL A 182 -10.56 11.63 12.42
CA VAL A 182 -10.80 10.72 13.55
C VAL A 182 -12.15 10.08 13.34
N LYS A 183 -12.22 8.75 13.45
CA LYS A 183 -13.47 8.01 13.32
C LYS A 183 -14.50 8.51 14.34
N ASN A 184 -15.70 8.78 13.86
CA ASN A 184 -16.83 9.29 14.65
C ASN A 184 -16.64 10.70 15.25
N GLU A 185 -15.59 11.42 14.87
CA GLU A 185 -15.37 12.79 15.32
C GLU A 185 -15.42 13.76 14.13
N ARG A 186 -16.17 14.86 14.30
CA ARG A 186 -16.14 15.95 13.32
C ARG A 186 -14.76 16.63 13.36
N LYS A 187 -14.14 16.80 12.21
CA LYS A 187 -12.85 17.50 12.09
C LYS A 187 -12.91 18.89 12.75
N HIS A 188 -11.87 19.22 13.51
CA HIS A 188 -11.76 20.45 14.32
C HIS A 188 -12.72 20.53 15.52
N SER A 189 -13.46 19.47 15.87
CA SER A 189 -14.20 19.38 17.14
C SER A 189 -13.28 19.26 18.34
N LYS A 190 -13.80 19.48 19.57
CA LYS A 190 -13.04 19.22 20.79
C LYS A 190 -12.57 17.75 20.88
N GLY A 191 -13.43 16.80 20.47
CA GLY A 191 -13.09 15.38 20.41
C GLY A 191 -11.96 15.09 19.45
N TRP A 192 -12.01 15.66 18.25
CA TRP A 192 -10.92 15.54 17.26
C TRP A 192 -9.59 16.05 17.82
N HIS A 193 -9.55 17.27 18.39
CA HIS A 193 -8.33 17.82 18.98
C HIS A 193 -7.81 16.96 20.14
N LYS A 194 -8.71 16.49 21.03
CA LYS A 194 -8.36 15.60 22.12
C LYS A 194 -7.74 14.29 21.61
N ALA A 195 -8.35 13.67 20.60
CA ALA A 195 -7.84 12.43 20.01
C ALA A 195 -6.45 12.63 19.37
N LEU A 196 -6.24 13.72 18.62
CA LEU A 196 -4.92 14.02 18.05
C LEU A 196 -3.85 14.21 19.13
N ASN A 197 -4.16 14.96 20.19
CA ASN A 197 -3.21 15.19 21.29
C ASN A 197 -2.80 13.90 22.01
N ILE A 198 -3.72 12.94 22.11
CA ILE A 198 -3.49 11.66 22.79
C ILE A 198 -2.74 10.69 21.88
N HIS A 199 -3.21 10.53 20.62
CA HIS A 199 -2.82 9.42 19.77
C HIS A 199 -1.75 9.78 18.73
N ILE A 200 -1.61 11.07 18.34
CA ILE A 200 -0.57 11.48 17.40
C ILE A 200 0.73 11.77 18.15
N ALA A 201 1.75 10.99 17.84
CA ALA A 201 3.06 11.12 18.45
C ALA A 201 3.80 12.36 17.91
N LYS A 202 4.47 13.10 18.79
CA LYS A 202 5.26 14.29 18.43
C LYS A 202 6.63 13.94 17.85
N LYS A 203 7.12 12.73 18.09
CA LYS A 203 8.41 12.22 17.61
C LYS A 203 8.21 10.87 16.94
N LYS A 204 9.07 10.56 15.98
CA LYS A 204 9.10 9.24 15.34
C LYS A 204 9.16 8.15 16.41
N ILE A 205 8.31 7.15 16.27
CA ILE A 205 8.28 5.99 17.17
C ILE A 205 9.49 5.12 16.79
N PRO A 206 10.38 4.78 17.73
CA PRO A 206 11.54 3.98 17.41
C PRO A 206 11.15 2.57 16.97
N HIS A 207 11.86 2.06 15.98
CA HIS A 207 11.81 0.66 15.61
C HIS A 207 12.39 -0.18 16.76
N LEU A 208 11.78 -1.31 17.08
CA LEU A 208 12.26 -2.17 18.18
C LEU A 208 13.53 -2.95 17.81
N GLU A 209 13.75 -3.17 16.51
CA GLU A 209 14.88 -3.91 15.95
C GLU A 209 15.45 -3.09 14.78
N THR A 210 16.62 -2.48 14.95
CA THR A 210 17.04 -1.29 14.17
C THR A 210 17.96 -1.55 12.98
N GLU A 211 18.33 -2.77 12.65
CA GLU A 211 19.51 -2.96 11.79
C GLU A 211 19.27 -3.01 10.27
N THR A 212 18.03 -3.02 9.77
CA THR A 212 17.79 -3.25 8.33
C THR A 212 16.71 -2.39 7.67
N ALA A 213 16.19 -1.38 8.32
CA ALA A 213 15.20 -0.50 7.69
C ALA A 213 15.85 0.33 6.57
N LEU A 214 15.32 0.25 5.35
CA LEU A 214 15.71 1.15 4.27
C LEU A 214 15.56 2.60 4.72
N LEU A 215 16.59 3.42 4.48
CA LEU A 215 16.51 4.84 4.80
C LEU A 215 15.36 5.46 3.99
N PRO A 216 14.50 6.25 4.64
CA PRO A 216 13.42 6.92 3.96
C PRO A 216 13.94 7.87 2.88
N LEU A 217 13.43 7.77 1.66
CA LEU A 217 13.64 8.75 0.62
C LEU A 217 12.95 10.06 0.98
N PRO A 218 13.50 11.22 0.63
CA PRO A 218 12.74 12.47 0.61
C PRO A 218 11.48 12.32 -0.25
N THR A 219 10.37 12.89 0.16
CA THR A 219 9.08 12.70 -0.55
C THR A 219 9.10 13.16 -2.01
N ASN A 220 9.93 14.14 -2.35
CA ASN A 220 10.12 14.61 -3.73
C ASN A 220 10.83 13.59 -4.63
N GLU A 221 11.51 12.60 -4.08
CA GLU A 221 12.18 11.53 -4.82
C GLU A 221 11.29 10.29 -4.99
N VAL A 222 10.20 10.18 -4.24
CA VAL A 222 9.29 9.02 -4.32
C VAL A 222 8.67 8.89 -5.71
N TRP A 223 8.27 10.01 -6.33
CA TRP A 223 7.72 9.99 -7.68
C TRP A 223 8.74 9.50 -8.72
N SER A 224 9.92 10.11 -8.75
CA SER A 224 10.94 9.72 -9.72
C SER A 224 11.40 8.27 -9.53
N THR A 225 11.54 7.82 -8.30
CA THR A 225 11.97 6.44 -8.02
C THR A 225 10.91 5.43 -8.45
N LEU A 226 9.67 5.58 -7.98
CA LEU A 226 8.65 4.53 -8.16
C LEU A 226 7.91 4.63 -9.50
N ILE A 227 7.69 5.83 -10.02
CA ILE A 227 6.88 6.03 -11.22
C ILE A 227 7.77 6.25 -12.46
N GLU A 228 8.67 7.23 -12.44
CA GLU A 228 9.50 7.53 -13.62
C GLU A 228 10.53 6.43 -13.89
N ASN A 229 11.23 5.97 -12.84
CA ASN A 229 12.20 4.88 -12.96
C ASN A 229 11.55 3.48 -12.89
N LYS A 230 10.26 3.40 -12.56
CA LYS A 230 9.51 2.16 -12.43
C LYS A 230 10.17 1.14 -11.49
N ASP A 231 10.79 1.62 -10.41
CA ASP A 231 11.46 0.77 -9.41
C ASP A 231 10.42 0.17 -8.43
N VAL A 232 9.39 -0.46 -8.99
CA VAL A 232 8.28 -1.09 -8.27
C VAL A 232 7.55 -2.08 -9.17
N GLY A 233 7.04 -3.17 -8.59
CA GLY A 233 6.30 -4.21 -9.30
C GLY A 233 7.18 -5.37 -9.78
N ALA A 234 6.57 -6.34 -10.44
CA ALA A 234 7.23 -7.56 -10.94
C ALA A 234 8.07 -7.27 -12.20
N ASN A 235 8.91 -6.25 -12.16
CA ASN A 235 9.68 -5.74 -13.27
C ASN A 235 11.13 -6.22 -13.31
N LEU A 236 11.58 -6.96 -12.29
CA LEU A 236 12.91 -7.58 -12.28
C LEU A 236 12.92 -8.81 -13.17
N SER A 237 13.46 -8.70 -14.37
CA SER A 237 13.67 -9.81 -15.29
C SER A 237 15.14 -10.12 -15.43
N ARG A 238 15.48 -11.31 -16.00
CA ARG A 238 16.87 -11.69 -16.31
C ARG A 238 17.56 -10.73 -17.29
N SER A 239 16.79 -9.95 -18.03
CA SER A 239 17.30 -8.95 -19.00
C SER A 239 17.31 -7.52 -18.47
N GLY A 240 16.97 -7.32 -17.18
CA GLY A 240 16.88 -6.01 -16.53
C GLY A 240 15.47 -5.61 -16.13
N LEU A 241 15.28 -4.34 -15.76
CA LEU A 241 13.97 -3.79 -15.37
C LEU A 241 13.01 -3.77 -16.56
N ARG A 242 11.84 -4.37 -16.40
CA ARG A 242 10.80 -4.42 -17.43
C ARG A 242 9.41 -4.59 -16.81
N ALA A 243 8.58 -3.59 -16.90
CA ALA A 243 7.16 -3.71 -16.57
C ALA A 243 6.41 -4.49 -17.66
N ASP A 244 5.42 -5.27 -17.27
CA ASP A 244 4.49 -5.90 -18.21
C ASP A 244 3.37 -4.91 -18.62
N MET A 245 2.45 -5.35 -19.52
CA MET A 245 1.37 -4.50 -19.99
C MET A 245 0.43 -4.03 -18.88
N VAL A 246 0.25 -4.83 -17.82
CA VAL A 246 -0.63 -4.48 -16.69
C VAL A 246 0.02 -3.37 -15.89
N ASP A 247 1.27 -3.55 -15.49
CA ASP A 247 2.02 -2.56 -14.73
C ASP A 247 2.23 -1.27 -15.54
N GLU A 248 2.56 -1.36 -16.84
CA GLU A 248 2.67 -0.19 -17.73
C GLU A 248 1.39 0.62 -17.79
N ARG A 249 0.23 -0.03 -17.84
CA ARG A 249 -1.06 0.64 -17.82
C ARG A 249 -1.32 1.32 -16.47
N ILE A 250 -0.92 0.71 -15.36
CA ILE A 250 -1.03 1.31 -14.02
C ILE A 250 -0.17 2.57 -13.94
N PHE A 251 1.09 2.54 -14.38
CA PHE A 251 1.95 3.73 -14.44
C PHE A 251 1.32 4.84 -15.28
N THR A 252 0.89 4.52 -16.50
CA THR A 252 0.23 5.47 -17.41
C THR A 252 -1.01 6.10 -16.76
N SER A 253 -1.82 5.31 -16.05
CA SER A 253 -3.03 5.81 -15.39
C SER A 253 -2.71 6.84 -14.30
N ILE A 254 -1.64 6.62 -13.53
CA ILE A 254 -1.20 7.55 -12.48
C ILE A 254 -0.61 8.82 -13.07
N GLU A 255 0.21 8.70 -14.11
CA GLU A 255 0.86 9.84 -14.77
C GLU A 255 -0.17 10.76 -15.44
N THR A 256 -1.07 10.18 -16.21
CA THR A 256 -2.09 10.91 -16.98
C THR A 256 -3.33 11.27 -16.20
N GLN A 257 -3.53 10.67 -15.01
CA GLN A 257 -4.78 10.74 -14.21
C GLN A 257 -6.00 10.24 -14.98
N HIS A 258 -5.80 9.36 -15.95
CA HIS A 258 -6.84 8.74 -16.76
C HIS A 258 -6.89 7.22 -16.47
N TYR A 259 -7.97 6.78 -15.88
CA TYR A 259 -8.16 5.41 -15.39
C TYR A 259 -9.15 4.61 -16.27
N GLY A 260 -8.99 4.70 -17.60
CA GLY A 260 -9.87 4.05 -18.57
C GLY A 260 -11.25 4.70 -18.67
N ASN A 261 -12.27 3.93 -19.05
CA ASN A 261 -13.64 4.41 -19.27
C ASN A 261 -14.46 4.56 -17.98
N SER A 262 -13.85 4.37 -16.82
CA SER A 262 -14.48 4.46 -15.50
C SER A 262 -13.66 5.37 -14.58
N ASN A 263 -14.02 5.40 -13.30
CA ASN A 263 -13.22 6.08 -12.29
C ASN A 263 -12.00 5.25 -11.81
N GLY A 264 -11.71 4.12 -12.45
CA GLY A 264 -10.61 3.22 -12.10
C GLY A 264 -10.97 2.15 -11.06
N ILE A 265 -12.17 2.18 -10.47
CA ILE A 265 -12.69 1.06 -9.68
C ILE A 265 -13.40 0.10 -10.64
N ILE A 266 -12.99 -1.14 -10.65
CA ILE A 266 -13.44 -2.16 -11.60
C ILE A 266 -14.13 -3.33 -10.89
N ASP A 267 -14.96 -4.06 -11.62
CA ASP A 267 -15.68 -5.24 -11.14
C ASP A 267 -15.15 -6.54 -11.78
N SER A 268 -14.40 -6.40 -12.89
CA SER A 268 -13.73 -7.51 -13.58
C SER A 268 -12.45 -7.00 -14.25
N GLU A 269 -11.42 -7.83 -14.28
CA GLU A 269 -10.17 -7.57 -14.98
C GLU A 269 -10.37 -7.36 -16.50
N THR A 270 -11.43 -7.93 -17.07
CA THR A 270 -11.75 -7.75 -18.49
C THR A 270 -12.15 -6.32 -18.86
N GLN A 271 -12.46 -5.47 -17.87
CA GLN A 271 -12.71 -4.05 -18.09
C GLN A 271 -11.43 -3.27 -18.40
N VAL A 272 -10.27 -3.83 -18.11
CA VAL A 272 -8.96 -3.13 -18.21
C VAL A 272 -7.91 -3.91 -18.99
N ILE A 273 -8.11 -5.20 -19.28
CA ILE A 273 -7.16 -6.01 -20.03
C ILE A 273 -7.88 -6.83 -21.11
N ASN A 274 -7.27 -6.89 -22.29
CA ASN A 274 -7.60 -7.85 -23.32
C ASN A 274 -6.62 -9.04 -23.20
N TRP A 275 -7.11 -10.21 -22.80
CA TRP A 275 -6.30 -11.39 -22.58
C TRP A 275 -5.61 -11.93 -23.84
N GLU A 276 -6.22 -11.75 -25.02
CA GLU A 276 -5.60 -12.19 -26.27
C GLU A 276 -4.40 -11.31 -26.63
N ASP A 277 -4.50 -10.01 -26.42
CA ASP A 277 -3.37 -9.09 -26.64
C ASP A 277 -2.28 -9.30 -25.60
N TYR A 278 -2.64 -9.58 -24.34
CA TYR A 278 -1.70 -9.91 -23.28
C TYR A 278 -0.91 -11.18 -23.62
N LYS A 279 -1.56 -12.26 -24.06
CA LYS A 279 -0.88 -13.50 -24.48
C LYS A 279 0.07 -13.24 -25.63
N LYS A 280 -0.34 -12.50 -26.66
CA LYS A 280 0.56 -12.12 -27.78
C LYS A 280 1.80 -11.35 -27.30
N SER A 281 1.64 -10.45 -26.33
CA SER A 281 2.76 -9.70 -25.76
C SER A 281 3.76 -10.62 -25.05
N LEU A 282 3.29 -11.64 -24.31
CA LEU A 282 4.14 -12.61 -23.65
C LEU A 282 4.94 -13.46 -24.64
N ASP A 283 4.32 -13.89 -25.73
CA ASP A 283 4.99 -14.69 -26.77
C ASP A 283 6.10 -13.90 -27.50
N SER A 284 5.86 -12.61 -27.75
CA SER A 284 6.90 -11.73 -28.30
C SER A 284 8.09 -11.53 -27.33
N GLN A 285 7.84 -11.64 -26.03
CA GLN A 285 8.87 -11.49 -25.00
C GLN A 285 9.75 -12.74 -24.84
N LYS A 286 9.20 -13.93 -25.04
CA LYS A 286 9.96 -15.19 -25.00
C LYS A 286 11.06 -15.25 -26.06
N ALA A 287 10.85 -14.58 -27.20
CA ALA A 287 11.81 -14.54 -28.31
C ALA A 287 13.08 -13.71 -28.00
N ILE A 288 13.09 -12.87 -26.94
CA ILE A 288 14.18 -11.92 -26.65
C ILE A 288 15.13 -12.45 -25.55
N SER A 289 14.79 -13.51 -24.80
CA SER A 289 15.51 -13.91 -23.61
C SER A 289 16.48 -15.09 -23.84
N SER A 290 17.73 -14.81 -24.12
CA SER A 290 18.78 -15.84 -24.03
C SER A 290 19.99 -15.48 -23.16
N THR A 291 20.02 -14.33 -22.50
CA THR A 291 21.09 -13.97 -21.56
C THR A 291 20.61 -14.05 -20.11
N SER A 292 21.01 -15.11 -19.40
CA SER A 292 20.79 -15.25 -17.96
C SER A 292 21.75 -14.35 -17.19
N LEU A 293 21.25 -13.52 -16.29
CA LEU A 293 22.07 -12.88 -15.26
C LEU A 293 22.74 -13.94 -14.39
N SER A 294 24.00 -13.72 -14.00
CA SER A 294 24.68 -14.58 -13.05
C SER A 294 24.00 -14.54 -11.66
N PRO A 295 24.15 -15.56 -10.81
CA PRO A 295 23.64 -15.53 -9.44
C PRO A 295 24.12 -14.32 -8.64
N GLU A 296 25.33 -13.82 -8.92
CA GLU A 296 25.88 -12.62 -8.28
C GLU A 296 25.15 -11.35 -8.75
N ALA A 297 24.81 -11.25 -10.03
CA ALA A 297 24.04 -10.14 -10.57
C ALA A 297 22.61 -10.13 -10.00
N TRP A 298 21.97 -11.29 -9.83
CA TRP A 298 20.69 -11.41 -9.13
C TRP A 298 20.77 -10.94 -7.67
N ARG A 299 21.82 -11.35 -6.93
CA ARG A 299 22.03 -10.88 -5.55
C ARG A 299 22.25 -9.38 -5.48
N ALA A 300 23.00 -8.80 -6.40
CA ALA A 300 23.23 -7.36 -6.46
C ALA A 300 21.96 -6.55 -6.75
N LEU A 301 21.02 -7.10 -7.53
CA LEU A 301 19.73 -6.49 -7.79
C LEU A 301 18.78 -6.57 -6.58
N ALA A 302 18.80 -7.70 -5.86
CA ALA A 302 17.95 -7.91 -4.68
C ALA A 302 18.39 -7.08 -3.44
N LEU A 303 19.61 -6.54 -3.45
CA LEU A 303 20.17 -5.73 -2.35
C LEU A 303 20.11 -4.21 -2.60
N ARG A 304 19.52 -3.78 -3.71
CA ARG A 304 19.28 -2.36 -4.03
C ARG A 304 17.92 -1.90 -3.56
#